data_a9be2ccc9d75e1c726cc39cc23760ada
#
_entry.id   a9be2ccc9d75e1c726cc39cc23760ada
#
_cell.length_a   1.000
_cell.length_b   1.000
_cell.length_c   1.000
_cell.angle_alpha   90.00
_cell.angle_beta   90.00
_cell.angle_gamma   90.00
#
_symmetry.space_group_name_H-M   'P 1'
#
loop_
_entity.id
_entity.type
_entity.pdbx_description
1 polymer ?
#
loop_
_entity_poly.entity_id
_entity_poly.type
_entity_poly.pdbx_seq_one_letter_code
_entity_poly.pdbx_strand_id
1 'polypeptide(L)'
;MKITKAVIPAAGLGTRVLPATKAMPKEMFPIVDKPAIQYIVEEAVKAGITDILIITNRGKGVIEDHFDRAPELEAALDKPEKQEILETVKNISKLANITFIRQVETKGLGHAILRAKNFVGNEPFAVMYGDDVIIGENPAIGELIESYGEYGKGVVGDKPVSYTHLRAHETGRNL
;
A
#
# COMPACT_ATOMS: atom_id res chain seq x y z
N MET A 1 -11.02 17.19 11.14
CA MET A 1 -11.19 15.74 11.46
C MET A 1 -9.89 15.05 11.06
N LYS A 2 -9.26 14.28 11.94
CA LYS A 2 -7.96 13.65 11.64
C LYS A 2 -8.17 12.40 10.78
N ILE A 3 -7.44 12.25 9.69
CA ILE A 3 -7.45 11.03 8.88
C ILE A 3 -6.48 10.03 9.52
N THR A 4 -6.99 8.88 9.96
CA THR A 4 -6.23 7.81 10.62
C THR A 4 -6.31 6.49 9.88
N LYS A 5 -7.13 6.42 8.81
CA LYS A 5 -7.37 5.21 8.03
C LYS A 5 -6.81 5.35 6.61
N ALA A 6 -6.18 4.29 6.12
CA ALA A 6 -5.79 4.16 4.71
C ALA A 6 -6.33 2.89 4.08
N VAL A 7 -6.55 2.96 2.78
CA VAL A 7 -6.93 1.84 1.93
C VAL A 7 -5.88 1.68 0.84
N ILE A 8 -5.29 0.49 0.72
CA ILE A 8 -4.26 0.17 -0.27
C ILE A 8 -4.82 -0.90 -1.22
N PRO A 9 -5.29 -0.52 -2.42
CA PRO A 9 -5.69 -1.47 -3.43
C PRO A 9 -4.48 -2.23 -4.01
N ALA A 10 -4.37 -3.51 -3.72
CA ALA A 10 -3.29 -4.40 -4.16
C ALA A 10 -3.83 -5.65 -4.88
N ALA A 11 -5.06 -5.62 -5.39
CA ALA A 11 -5.72 -6.77 -6.03
C ALA A 11 -5.42 -6.92 -7.53
N GLY A 12 -4.65 -6.01 -8.14
CA GLY A 12 -4.33 -6.02 -9.57
C GLY A 12 -3.48 -7.22 -9.99
N LEU A 13 -3.69 -7.72 -11.21
CA LEU A 13 -3.00 -8.91 -11.73
C LEU A 13 -1.54 -8.64 -12.17
N GLY A 14 -1.12 -7.39 -12.26
CA GLY A 14 0.25 -7.01 -12.64
C GLY A 14 0.62 -7.35 -14.09
N THR A 15 -0.34 -7.43 -15.01
CA THR A 15 -0.13 -7.88 -16.40
C THR A 15 0.86 -7.03 -17.19
N ARG A 16 1.07 -5.77 -16.81
CA ARG A 16 2.04 -4.87 -17.45
C ARG A 16 3.50 -5.27 -17.18
N VAL A 17 3.74 -6.06 -16.13
CA VAL A 17 5.09 -6.41 -15.63
C VAL A 17 5.35 -7.91 -15.79
N LEU A 18 4.59 -8.57 -16.65
CA LEU A 18 4.88 -9.95 -17.03
C LEU A 18 6.21 -10.02 -17.81
N PRO A 19 6.98 -11.12 -17.67
CA PRO A 19 6.66 -12.35 -16.91
C PRO A 19 6.97 -12.29 -15.42
N ALA A 20 7.58 -11.22 -14.90
CA ALA A 20 8.02 -11.14 -13.49
C ALA A 20 6.87 -11.31 -12.49
N THR A 21 5.68 -10.80 -12.81
CA THR A 21 4.50 -10.91 -11.96
C THR A 21 3.73 -12.23 -12.11
N LYS A 22 4.27 -13.20 -12.85
CA LYS A 22 3.60 -14.51 -13.01
C LYS A 22 3.44 -15.24 -11.66
N ALA A 23 4.45 -15.16 -10.82
CA ALA A 23 4.50 -15.87 -9.53
C ALA A 23 4.61 -14.93 -8.31
N MET A 24 4.88 -13.65 -8.53
CA MET A 24 5.08 -12.66 -7.47
C MET A 24 4.22 -11.42 -7.71
N PRO A 25 3.46 -10.95 -6.73
CA PRO A 25 2.76 -9.68 -6.82
C PRO A 25 3.72 -8.51 -7.08
N LYS A 26 3.34 -7.58 -7.95
CA LYS A 26 4.15 -6.39 -8.25
C LYS A 26 4.46 -5.56 -6.99
N GLU A 27 3.55 -5.57 -6.04
CA GLU A 27 3.66 -4.88 -4.76
C GLU A 27 4.77 -5.46 -3.87
N MET A 28 5.20 -6.70 -4.17
CA MET A 28 6.31 -7.38 -3.49
C MET A 28 7.65 -7.26 -4.20
N PHE A 29 7.72 -6.51 -5.30
CA PHE A 29 9.02 -6.27 -5.95
C PHE A 29 9.91 -5.45 -5.01
N PRO A 30 11.16 -5.90 -4.82
CA PRO A 30 12.09 -5.21 -3.94
C PRO A 30 12.54 -3.88 -4.55
N ILE A 31 12.57 -2.86 -3.70
CA ILE A 31 13.26 -1.60 -3.96
C ILE A 31 14.40 -1.57 -2.95
N VAL A 32 15.62 -1.85 -3.43
CA VAL A 32 16.82 -2.08 -2.63
C VAL A 32 16.65 -3.31 -1.72
N ASP A 33 16.18 -3.15 -0.50
CA ASP A 33 16.13 -4.16 0.56
C ASP A 33 14.70 -4.46 1.08
N LYS A 34 13.70 -3.69 0.64
CA LYS A 34 12.31 -3.82 1.09
C LYS A 34 11.34 -3.92 -0.08
N PRO A 35 10.22 -4.66 0.05
CA PRO A 35 9.19 -4.68 -0.99
C PRO A 35 8.48 -3.32 -1.10
N ALA A 36 8.05 -2.97 -2.30
CA ALA A 36 7.39 -1.70 -2.60
C ALA A 36 6.25 -1.36 -1.64
N ILE A 37 5.42 -2.35 -1.30
CA ILE A 37 4.28 -2.15 -0.41
C ILE A 37 4.69 -1.74 1.01
N GLN A 38 5.87 -2.14 1.48
CA GLN A 38 6.36 -1.73 2.80
C GLN A 38 6.66 -0.23 2.84
N TYR A 39 7.26 0.33 1.78
CA TYR A 39 7.48 1.78 1.68
C TYR A 39 6.17 2.56 1.79
N ILE A 40 5.11 2.06 1.16
CA ILE A 40 3.79 2.69 1.19
C ILE A 40 3.16 2.64 2.58
N VAL A 41 3.29 1.50 3.28
CA VAL A 41 2.83 1.36 4.66
C VAL A 41 3.64 2.28 5.59
N GLU A 42 4.97 2.33 5.44
CA GLU A 42 5.83 3.22 6.22
C GLU A 42 5.50 4.71 5.97
N GLU A 43 5.19 5.08 4.73
CA GLU A 43 4.74 6.44 4.39
C GLU A 43 3.42 6.78 5.09
N ALA A 44 2.44 5.86 5.05
CA ALA A 44 1.17 6.04 5.75
C ALA A 44 1.36 6.25 7.26
N VAL A 45 2.22 5.44 7.88
CA VAL A 45 2.55 5.55 9.31
C VAL A 45 3.23 6.89 9.64
N LYS A 46 4.18 7.34 8.82
CA LYS A 46 4.81 8.66 8.97
C LYS A 46 3.81 9.81 8.89
N ALA A 47 2.76 9.67 8.08
CA ALA A 47 1.66 10.63 7.98
C ALA A 47 0.66 10.57 9.15
N GLY A 48 0.84 9.65 10.10
CA GLY A 48 -0.01 9.48 11.28
C GLY A 48 -1.23 8.60 11.08
N ILE A 49 -1.23 7.77 10.02
CA ILE A 49 -2.23 6.74 9.78
C ILE A 49 -1.93 5.54 10.69
N THR A 50 -2.94 5.01 11.37
CA THR A 50 -2.82 3.90 12.33
C THR A 50 -3.46 2.62 11.84
N ASP A 51 -4.49 2.71 11.01
CA ASP A 51 -5.30 1.60 10.55
C ASP A 51 -5.26 1.51 9.03
N ILE A 52 -4.77 0.40 8.50
CA ILE A 52 -4.56 0.20 7.07
C ILE A 52 -5.33 -1.02 6.59
N LEU A 53 -6.16 -0.84 5.57
CA LEU A 53 -6.81 -1.94 4.86
C LEU A 53 -6.08 -2.20 3.54
N ILE A 54 -5.50 -3.38 3.41
CA ILE A 54 -4.92 -3.84 2.14
C ILE A 54 -5.93 -4.74 1.44
N ILE A 55 -6.28 -4.38 0.20
CA ILE A 55 -7.24 -5.13 -0.61
C ILE A 55 -6.46 -6.03 -1.57
N THR A 56 -6.47 -7.32 -1.29
CA THR A 56 -5.75 -8.35 -2.05
C THR A 56 -6.68 -9.15 -2.97
N ASN A 57 -6.13 -10.12 -3.68
CA ASN A 57 -6.87 -11.14 -4.40
C ASN A 57 -6.31 -12.55 -4.11
N ARG A 58 -6.87 -13.56 -4.76
CA ARG A 58 -6.35 -14.92 -4.70
C ARG A 58 -4.90 -14.97 -5.23
N GLY A 59 -4.00 -15.62 -4.49
CA GLY A 59 -2.59 -15.80 -4.86
C GLY A 59 -1.65 -14.69 -4.39
N LYS A 60 -2.14 -13.73 -3.57
CA LYS A 60 -1.32 -12.66 -2.99
C LYS A 60 -1.07 -12.82 -1.48
N GLY A 61 -1.14 -14.03 -0.94
CA GLY A 61 -0.88 -14.33 0.48
C GLY A 61 0.50 -13.88 0.96
N VAL A 62 1.49 -13.84 0.06
CA VAL A 62 2.84 -13.33 0.39
C VAL A 62 2.85 -11.87 0.86
N ILE A 63 1.81 -11.07 0.57
CA ILE A 63 1.67 -9.72 1.12
C ILE A 63 1.22 -9.80 2.58
N GLU A 64 0.31 -10.72 2.89
CA GLU A 64 -0.16 -11.00 4.25
C GLU A 64 1.01 -11.54 5.08
N ASP A 65 1.72 -12.56 4.58
CA ASP A 65 2.89 -13.18 5.22
C ASP A 65 3.99 -12.15 5.53
N HIS A 66 4.17 -11.13 4.69
CA HIS A 66 5.19 -10.11 4.88
C HIS A 66 4.93 -9.23 6.13
N PHE A 67 3.67 -8.93 6.42
CA PHE A 67 3.30 -8.10 7.56
C PHE A 67 2.93 -8.90 8.79
N ASP A 68 2.80 -10.23 8.67
CA ASP A 68 2.59 -11.12 9.81
C ASP A 68 3.90 -11.42 10.54
N ARG A 69 3.78 -11.95 11.74
CA ARG A 69 4.93 -12.48 12.46
C ARG A 69 5.41 -13.78 11.82
N ALA A 70 6.73 -13.97 11.83
CA ALA A 70 7.38 -15.18 11.36
C ALA A 70 8.13 -15.89 12.53
N PRO A 71 7.43 -16.58 13.46
CA PRO A 71 8.04 -17.08 14.70
C PRO A 71 9.23 -18.04 14.46
N GLU A 72 9.17 -18.85 13.41
CA GLU A 72 10.26 -19.78 13.07
C GLU A 72 11.49 -19.01 12.57
N LEU A 73 11.31 -17.99 11.74
CA LEU A 73 12.40 -17.12 11.29
C LEU A 73 12.97 -16.31 12.45
N GLU A 74 12.10 -15.73 13.27
CA GLU A 74 12.50 -14.98 14.47
C GLU A 74 13.35 -15.84 15.41
N ALA A 75 12.95 -17.08 15.68
CA ALA A 75 13.72 -18.03 16.49
C ALA A 75 15.08 -18.39 15.87
N ALA A 76 15.15 -18.52 14.55
CA ALA A 76 16.41 -18.78 13.82
C ALA A 76 17.37 -17.58 13.85
N LEU A 77 16.82 -16.37 13.99
CA LEU A 77 17.57 -15.10 14.07
C LEU A 77 17.93 -14.71 15.52
N ASP A 78 17.39 -15.39 16.54
CA ASP A 78 17.65 -15.06 17.94
C ASP A 78 19.06 -15.52 18.38
N LYS A 79 20.06 -14.79 17.87
CA LYS A 79 21.48 -14.97 18.12
C LYS A 79 22.13 -13.61 18.31
N PRO A 80 23.20 -13.49 19.15
CA PRO A 80 23.84 -12.21 19.44
C PRO A 80 24.25 -11.42 18.19
N GLU A 81 24.77 -12.10 17.17
CA GLU A 81 25.25 -11.49 15.92
C GLU A 81 24.15 -11.10 14.93
N LYS A 82 22.88 -11.44 15.22
CA LYS A 82 21.74 -11.21 14.33
C LYS A 82 20.63 -10.35 14.92
N GLN A 83 20.88 -9.73 16.07
CA GLN A 83 19.84 -8.97 16.79
C GLN A 83 19.29 -7.80 15.99
N GLU A 84 20.10 -7.10 15.21
CA GLU A 84 19.66 -5.98 14.36
C GLU A 84 18.66 -6.45 13.29
N ILE A 85 18.96 -7.56 12.63
CA ILE A 85 18.07 -8.15 11.61
C ILE A 85 16.79 -8.71 12.24
N LEU A 86 16.90 -9.31 13.43
CA LEU A 86 15.76 -9.81 14.18
C LEU A 86 14.78 -8.69 14.53
N GLU A 87 15.29 -7.56 15.04
CA GLU A 87 14.44 -6.41 15.36
C GLU A 87 13.82 -5.80 14.09
N THR A 88 14.55 -5.76 12.98
CA THR A 88 14.02 -5.32 11.69
C THR A 88 12.82 -6.17 11.28
N VAL A 89 12.94 -7.50 11.32
CA VAL A 89 11.85 -8.44 10.98
C VAL A 89 10.66 -8.27 11.92
N LYS A 90 10.89 -8.21 13.23
CA LYS A 90 9.82 -8.02 14.23
C LYS A 90 9.08 -6.69 14.07
N ASN A 91 9.77 -5.63 13.65
CA ASN A 91 9.18 -4.32 13.54
C ASN A 91 8.25 -4.18 12.33
N ILE A 92 8.42 -5.00 11.28
CA ILE A 92 7.51 -5.01 10.13
C ILE A 92 6.07 -5.31 10.58
N SER A 93 5.87 -6.31 11.44
CA SER A 93 4.55 -6.70 11.94
C SER A 93 3.93 -5.70 12.94
N LYS A 94 4.67 -4.67 13.34
CA LYS A 94 4.22 -3.65 14.30
C LYS A 94 4.01 -2.27 13.66
N LEU A 95 4.19 -2.14 12.35
CA LEU A 95 4.12 -0.85 11.66
C LEU A 95 2.77 -0.15 11.85
N ALA A 96 1.68 -0.88 11.69
CA ALA A 96 0.30 -0.38 11.80
C ALA A 96 -0.68 -1.52 12.12
N ASN A 97 -1.94 -1.18 12.41
CA ASN A 97 -3.02 -2.16 12.41
C ASN A 97 -3.39 -2.49 10.97
N ILE A 98 -2.86 -3.57 10.43
CA ILE A 98 -3.11 -3.98 9.05
C ILE A 98 -4.22 -5.02 9.00
N THR A 99 -5.24 -4.73 8.19
CA THR A 99 -6.36 -5.63 7.91
C THR A 99 -6.35 -5.99 6.43
N PHE A 100 -6.64 -7.24 6.11
CA PHE A 100 -6.71 -7.72 4.74
C PHE A 100 -8.14 -8.08 4.34
N ILE A 101 -8.51 -7.72 3.11
CA ILE A 101 -9.77 -8.15 2.50
C ILE A 101 -9.55 -8.55 1.05
N ARG A 102 -10.27 -9.55 0.58
CA ARG A 102 -10.17 -9.99 -0.81
C ARG A 102 -11.17 -9.29 -1.72
N GLN A 103 -10.66 -8.81 -2.84
CA GLN A 103 -11.49 -8.51 -4.00
C GLN A 103 -11.72 -9.84 -4.76
N VAL A 104 -12.88 -10.45 -4.57
CA VAL A 104 -13.20 -11.77 -5.14
C VAL A 104 -13.26 -11.72 -6.67
N GLU A 105 -13.78 -10.62 -7.23
CA GLU A 105 -13.85 -10.35 -8.66
C GLU A 105 -13.11 -9.06 -8.99
N THR A 106 -12.21 -9.11 -9.98
CA THR A 106 -11.41 -7.96 -10.41
C THR A 106 -12.21 -7.03 -11.33
N LYS A 107 -13.12 -6.23 -10.76
CA LYS A 107 -13.96 -5.25 -11.49
C LYS A 107 -13.36 -3.84 -11.52
N GLY A 108 -12.04 -3.72 -11.43
CA GLY A 108 -11.33 -2.45 -11.47
C GLY A 108 -11.15 -1.80 -10.08
N LEU A 109 -10.50 -0.63 -10.11
CA LEU A 109 -10.05 0.09 -8.92
C LEU A 109 -11.21 0.58 -8.03
N GLY A 110 -12.23 1.19 -8.63
CA GLY A 110 -13.38 1.68 -7.88
C GLY A 110 -14.12 0.56 -7.13
N HIS A 111 -14.23 -0.63 -7.74
CA HIS A 111 -14.80 -1.81 -7.07
C HIS A 111 -13.91 -2.29 -5.92
N ALA A 112 -12.57 -2.22 -6.06
CA ALA A 112 -11.66 -2.54 -4.97
C ALA A 112 -11.90 -1.58 -3.78
N ILE A 113 -11.89 -0.26 -4.02
CA ILE A 113 -12.12 0.73 -2.97
C ILE A 113 -13.50 0.56 -2.31
N LEU A 114 -14.54 0.21 -3.07
CA LEU A 114 -15.87 -0.06 -2.52
C LEU A 114 -15.86 -1.20 -1.49
N ARG A 115 -14.94 -2.17 -1.61
CA ARG A 115 -14.78 -3.23 -0.60
C ARG A 115 -14.38 -2.70 0.78
N ALA A 116 -13.78 -1.51 0.83
CA ALA A 116 -13.40 -0.86 2.08
C ALA A 116 -14.57 -0.22 2.85
N LYS A 117 -15.78 -0.19 2.30
CA LYS A 117 -16.96 0.51 2.88
C LYS A 117 -17.16 0.21 4.36
N ASN A 118 -17.11 -1.05 4.77
CA ASN A 118 -17.34 -1.45 6.16
C ASN A 118 -16.17 -1.07 7.09
N PHE A 119 -14.94 -0.98 6.55
CA PHE A 119 -13.77 -0.58 7.30
C PHE A 119 -13.73 0.93 7.53
N VAL A 120 -14.02 1.72 6.50
CA VAL A 120 -13.95 3.18 6.59
C VAL A 120 -15.20 3.78 7.24
N GLY A 121 -16.35 3.15 7.08
CA GLY A 121 -17.63 3.71 7.57
C GLY A 121 -17.96 5.03 6.89
N ASN A 122 -18.19 6.07 7.69
CA ASN A 122 -18.45 7.44 7.24
C ASN A 122 -17.26 8.39 7.52
N GLU A 123 -16.09 7.84 7.79
CA GLU A 123 -14.89 8.62 8.08
C GLU A 123 -14.12 8.95 6.81
N PRO A 124 -13.43 10.10 6.74
CA PRO A 124 -12.48 10.36 5.68
C PRO A 124 -11.29 9.40 5.80
N PHE A 125 -10.78 8.97 4.66
CA PHE A 125 -9.67 8.02 4.58
C PHE A 125 -8.74 8.33 3.43
N ALA A 126 -7.50 7.89 3.54
CA ALA A 126 -6.51 7.97 2.47
C ALA A 126 -6.63 6.76 1.52
N VAL A 127 -6.34 6.97 0.24
CA VAL A 127 -6.15 5.89 -0.74
C VAL A 127 -4.74 5.98 -1.27
N MET A 128 -3.97 4.91 -1.13
CA MET A 128 -2.59 4.82 -1.61
C MET A 128 -2.44 3.61 -2.52
N TYR A 129 -1.80 3.79 -3.67
CA TYR A 129 -1.62 2.68 -4.61
C TYR A 129 -0.43 1.80 -4.20
N GLY A 130 -0.63 0.49 -4.20
CA GLY A 130 0.33 -0.50 -3.70
C GLY A 130 1.65 -0.62 -4.49
N ASP A 131 1.80 0.11 -5.57
CA ASP A 131 2.97 0.14 -6.45
C ASP A 131 3.44 1.56 -6.83
N ASP A 132 2.86 2.58 -6.22
CA ASP A 132 3.24 3.99 -6.45
C ASP A 132 4.05 4.50 -5.26
N VAL A 133 5.35 4.21 -5.26
CA VAL A 133 6.27 4.56 -4.18
C VAL A 133 6.81 5.96 -4.38
N ILE A 134 6.60 6.81 -3.38
CA ILE A 134 7.13 8.17 -3.33
C ILE A 134 8.20 8.22 -2.22
N ILE A 135 9.41 8.61 -2.58
CA ILE A 135 10.52 8.74 -1.64
C ILE A 135 10.84 10.22 -1.47
N GLY A 136 10.71 10.70 -0.25
CA GLY A 136 10.97 12.08 0.12
C GLY A 136 11.11 12.26 1.64
N GLU A 137 11.53 13.43 2.06
CA GLU A 137 11.61 13.78 3.49
C GLU A 137 10.21 13.83 4.12
N ASN A 138 9.26 14.46 3.41
CA ASN A 138 7.87 14.53 3.82
C ASN A 138 7.05 13.43 3.14
N PRO A 139 6.14 12.75 3.85
CA PRO A 139 5.23 11.81 3.24
C PRO A 139 4.23 12.55 2.33
N ALA A 140 4.15 12.16 1.05
CA ALA A 140 3.24 12.80 0.10
C ALA A 140 1.78 12.67 0.54
N ILE A 141 1.39 11.54 1.11
CA ILE A 141 0.05 11.37 1.68
C ILE A 141 -0.19 12.31 2.86
N GLY A 142 0.85 12.70 3.60
CA GLY A 142 0.77 13.68 4.68
C GLY A 142 0.36 15.06 4.15
N GLU A 143 0.98 15.51 3.05
CA GLU A 143 0.63 16.78 2.38
C GLU A 143 -0.83 16.80 1.88
N LEU A 144 -1.31 15.66 1.37
CA LEU A 144 -2.72 15.53 0.96
C LEU A 144 -3.67 15.56 2.17
N ILE A 145 -3.28 14.99 3.30
CA ILE A 145 -4.06 15.04 4.54
C ILE A 145 -4.14 16.47 5.09
N GLU A 146 -3.05 17.22 5.05
CA GLU A 146 -3.01 18.64 5.43
C GLU A 146 -3.93 19.47 4.53
N SER A 147 -3.83 19.29 3.21
CA SER A 147 -4.71 19.96 2.24
C SER A 147 -6.18 19.62 2.46
N TYR A 148 -6.50 18.35 2.77
CA TYR A 148 -7.87 17.98 3.16
C TYR A 148 -8.33 18.72 4.43
N GLY A 149 -7.44 18.87 5.40
CA GLY A 149 -7.72 19.62 6.64
C GLY A 149 -8.06 21.09 6.38
N GLU A 150 -7.38 21.69 5.39
CA GLU A 150 -7.59 23.10 5.00
C GLU A 150 -8.88 23.30 4.20
N TYR A 151 -9.13 22.47 3.19
CA TYR A 151 -10.23 22.68 2.24
C TYR A 151 -11.51 21.91 2.57
N GLY A 152 -11.44 20.87 3.38
CA GLY A 152 -12.60 20.01 3.73
C GLY A 152 -13.20 19.25 2.55
N LYS A 153 -12.45 19.06 1.47
CA LYS A 153 -12.87 18.39 0.24
C LYS A 153 -11.88 17.30 -0.12
N GLY A 154 -12.33 16.28 -0.88
CA GLY A 154 -11.43 15.26 -1.41
C GLY A 154 -10.26 15.89 -2.19
N VAL A 155 -9.05 15.42 -1.89
CA VAL A 155 -7.80 15.88 -2.52
C VAL A 155 -7.18 14.72 -3.28
N VAL A 156 -6.62 15.01 -4.45
CA VAL A 156 -5.92 14.03 -5.29
C VAL A 156 -4.50 14.53 -5.54
N GLY A 157 -3.51 13.68 -5.28
CA GLY A 157 -2.14 13.90 -5.71
C GLY A 157 -1.98 13.51 -7.18
N ASP A 158 -1.43 14.41 -7.98
CA ASP A 158 -1.13 14.17 -9.38
C ASP A 158 0.38 14.27 -9.64
N LYS A 159 0.89 13.40 -10.51
CA LYS A 159 2.29 13.38 -10.92
C LYS A 159 2.36 13.50 -12.44
N PRO A 160 3.07 14.50 -12.98
CA PRO A 160 3.33 14.57 -14.41
C PRO A 160 4.02 13.30 -14.92
N VAL A 161 3.46 12.68 -15.95
CA VAL A 161 4.04 11.50 -16.59
C VAL A 161 4.22 11.72 -18.09
N SER A 162 5.17 10.98 -18.69
CA SER A 162 5.34 10.98 -20.14
C SER A 162 4.11 10.40 -20.84
N TYR A 163 3.65 11.03 -21.89
CA TYR A 163 2.53 10.57 -22.73
C TYR A 163 2.73 9.17 -23.32
N THR A 164 3.97 8.70 -23.42
CA THR A 164 4.29 7.37 -23.94
C THR A 164 3.82 6.22 -23.03
N HIS A 165 3.46 6.51 -21.78
CA HIS A 165 3.02 5.51 -20.80
C HIS A 165 1.54 5.62 -20.43
N LEU A 166 0.82 6.60 -21.00
CA LEU A 166 -0.61 6.81 -20.75
C LEU A 166 -1.46 5.82 -21.56
N ARG A 167 -2.52 5.32 -20.95
CA ARG A 167 -3.58 4.57 -21.65
C ARG A 167 -4.55 5.56 -22.33
N ALA A 168 -5.31 5.07 -23.32
CA ALA A 168 -6.27 5.89 -24.03
C ALA A 168 -7.29 6.60 -23.12
N HIS A 169 -7.73 5.96 -22.05
CA HIS A 169 -8.67 6.54 -21.06
C HIS A 169 -8.01 7.52 -20.07
N GLU A 170 -6.69 7.60 -20.04
CA GLU A 170 -5.91 8.52 -19.21
C GLU A 170 -5.52 9.78 -20.02
N THR A 171 -5.85 9.82 -21.29
CA THR A 171 -5.61 10.99 -22.13
C THR A 171 -6.85 11.89 -22.15
N GLY A 172 -6.65 13.21 -22.12
CA GLY A 172 -7.75 14.19 -22.11
C GLY A 172 -8.68 14.16 -23.32
N ARG A 173 -8.46 13.24 -24.28
CA ARG A 173 -9.34 13.05 -25.44
C ARG A 173 -10.53 12.11 -25.18
N ASN A 174 -10.56 11.45 -24.02
CA ASN A 174 -11.60 10.48 -23.63
C ASN A 174 -12.40 10.94 -22.40
N LEU A 175 -12.33 12.22 -22.06
CA LEU A 175 -13.16 12.86 -21.04
C LEU A 175 -14.39 13.47 -21.68
#